data_637684d63932219d9072e37a8edfbffd
#
_entry.id   637684d63932219d9072e37a8edfbffd
#
_cell.length_a   1.000
_cell.length_b   1.000
_cell.length_c   1.000
_cell.angle_alpha   90.00
_cell.angle_beta   90.00
_cell.angle_gamma   90.00
#
_symmetry.space_group_name_H-M   'P 1'
#
loop_
_entity.id
_entity.type
_entity.pdbx_description
1 polymer ?
#
loop_
_entity_poly.entity_id
_entity_poly.type
_entity_poly.pdbx_seq_one_letter_code
_entity_poly.pdbx_strand_id
1 'polypeptide(L)'
;MAGNIIGEIDMDDNLKRSIIIDNYNNPFHKDISNTDGYIKINTNNESCIDNLDIYVKLNNGLIEDIKFDGEACVICISSTSIMIQKLIGKTLEEAKKIIDNYLLMIEEKEYDCDILEELNVYSNTSKQPSRKKCATLSSRGIEKIIEDNIKIDRNKLNK
;
A
#
# COMPACT_ATOMS: atom_id res chain seq x y z
N MET A 1 -6.29 21.14 11.01
CA MET A 1 -5.21 21.42 11.96
C MET A 1 -4.24 20.26 12.02
N ALA A 2 -2.97 20.58 11.99
CA ALA A 2 -1.94 19.54 12.03
C ALA A 2 -2.04 18.65 13.27
N GLY A 3 -2.41 19.21 14.40
CA GLY A 3 -2.55 18.45 15.64
C GLY A 3 -3.57 17.34 15.60
N ASN A 4 -4.58 17.49 14.77
CA ASN A 4 -5.63 16.48 14.65
C ASN A 4 -5.15 15.26 13.88
N ILE A 5 -4.16 15.43 13.04
CA ILE A 5 -3.63 14.36 12.23
C ILE A 5 -2.83 13.37 13.08
N ILE A 6 -2.22 13.87 14.15
CA ILE A 6 -1.29 13.09 14.96
C ILE A 6 -1.94 12.53 16.22
N GLY A 7 -3.04 13.15 16.64
CA GLY A 7 -3.63 12.90 17.96
C GLY A 7 -4.09 11.48 18.21
N GLU A 8 -4.56 10.79 17.18
CA GLU A 8 -5.15 9.47 17.34
C GLU A 8 -4.12 8.36 17.30
N ILE A 9 -3.00 8.58 16.59
CA ILE A 9 -1.95 7.56 16.48
C ILE A 9 -0.64 8.20 16.85
N ASP A 10 -0.44 8.28 18.15
CA ASP A 10 0.78 8.86 18.71
C ASP A 10 1.82 7.77 18.91
N MET A 11 2.52 7.44 17.83
CA MET A 11 3.59 6.46 17.87
C MET A 11 4.93 7.20 17.95
N ASP A 12 5.75 6.82 18.93
CA ASP A 12 7.11 7.34 18.99
C ASP A 12 7.98 6.69 17.89
N ASP A 13 9.15 7.24 17.67
CA ASP A 13 10.05 6.78 16.62
C ASP A 13 10.52 5.34 16.83
N ASN A 14 10.65 4.90 18.07
CA ASN A 14 11.04 3.52 18.37
C ASN A 14 9.96 2.54 17.97
N LEU A 15 8.69 2.88 18.23
CA LEU A 15 7.57 2.04 17.85
C LEU A 15 7.42 1.98 16.34
N LYS A 16 7.54 3.13 15.65
CA LYS A 16 7.49 3.16 14.19
C LYS A 16 8.57 2.27 13.59
N ARG A 17 9.80 2.39 14.09
CA ARG A 17 10.92 1.58 13.61
C ARG A 17 10.66 0.08 13.85
N SER A 18 10.14 -0.25 15.01
CA SER A 18 9.85 -1.64 15.37
C SER A 18 8.81 -2.26 14.42
N ILE A 19 7.75 -1.52 14.10
CA ILE A 19 6.71 -1.98 13.19
C ILE A 19 7.29 -2.18 11.78
N ILE A 20 8.12 -1.24 11.32
CA ILE A 20 8.75 -1.33 10.00
C ILE A 20 9.66 -2.56 9.92
N ILE A 21 10.52 -2.75 10.90
CA ILE A 21 11.46 -3.88 10.92
C ILE A 21 10.72 -5.21 11.01
N ASP A 22 9.68 -5.28 11.81
CA ASP A 22 8.89 -6.50 11.95
C ASP A 22 8.23 -6.89 10.62
N ASN A 23 7.67 -5.93 9.90
CA ASN A 23 7.06 -6.17 8.60
C ASN A 23 8.09 -6.45 7.50
N TYR A 24 9.33 -6.02 7.69
CA TYR A 24 10.40 -6.40 6.78
C TYR A 24 10.88 -7.83 7.02
N ASN A 25 11.02 -8.22 8.28
CA ASN A 25 11.50 -9.56 8.63
C ASN A 25 10.43 -10.63 8.43
N ASN A 26 9.17 -10.27 8.62
CA ASN A 26 8.05 -11.20 8.50
C ASN A 26 6.96 -10.56 7.63
N PRO A 27 7.23 -10.37 6.33
CA PRO A 27 6.28 -9.69 5.45
C PRO A 27 5.03 -10.54 5.21
N PHE A 28 3.88 -9.88 5.32
CA PHE A 28 2.58 -10.50 5.12
C PHE A 28 2.38 -10.86 3.65
N HIS A 29 2.06 -12.13 3.37
CA HIS A 29 1.76 -12.62 2.02
C HIS A 29 2.89 -12.43 0.99
N LYS A 30 4.12 -12.42 1.42
CA LYS A 30 5.25 -12.48 0.49
C LYS A 30 5.43 -13.93 0.02
N ASP A 31 4.56 -14.34 -0.88
CA ASP A 31 4.47 -15.72 -1.37
C ASP A 31 3.68 -15.69 -2.68
N ILE A 32 4.22 -16.36 -3.71
CA ILE A 32 3.60 -16.41 -5.03
C ILE A 32 3.01 -17.79 -5.35
N SER A 33 2.87 -18.66 -4.36
CA SER A 33 2.20 -19.96 -4.60
C SER A 33 0.71 -19.74 -4.81
N ASN A 34 0.10 -20.52 -5.71
CA ASN A 34 -1.33 -20.51 -5.96
C ASN A 34 -1.87 -19.13 -6.37
N THR A 35 -1.25 -18.53 -7.39
CA THR A 35 -1.67 -17.22 -7.91
C THR A 35 -2.60 -17.31 -9.12
N ASP A 36 -3.18 -18.46 -9.38
CA ASP A 36 -4.15 -18.61 -10.46
C ASP A 36 -5.37 -17.71 -10.21
N GLY A 37 -5.79 -16.97 -11.23
CA GLY A 37 -6.93 -16.06 -11.10
C GLY A 37 -6.59 -14.70 -10.52
N TYR A 38 -5.34 -14.47 -10.18
CA TYR A 38 -4.89 -13.16 -9.69
C TYR A 38 -4.50 -12.27 -10.87
N ILE A 39 -4.73 -10.97 -10.69
CA ILE A 39 -4.22 -9.96 -11.62
C ILE A 39 -2.80 -9.61 -11.20
N LYS A 40 -1.86 -9.74 -12.12
CA LYS A 40 -0.44 -9.46 -11.83
C LYS A 40 -0.03 -8.10 -12.33
N ILE A 41 0.76 -7.39 -11.54
CA ILE A 41 1.46 -6.19 -11.99
C ILE A 41 2.89 -6.23 -11.46
N ASN A 42 3.84 -5.80 -12.29
CA ASN A 42 5.21 -5.60 -11.85
C ASN A 42 5.43 -4.12 -11.56
N THR A 43 6.07 -3.84 -10.43
CA THR A 43 6.45 -2.49 -10.07
C THR A 43 7.95 -2.46 -9.82
N ASN A 44 8.62 -1.44 -10.34
CA ASN A 44 10.04 -1.29 -10.11
C ASN A 44 10.42 0.18 -9.96
N ASN A 45 11.53 0.40 -9.28
CA ASN A 45 12.11 1.72 -9.10
C ASN A 45 13.53 1.67 -9.69
N GLU A 46 13.70 2.27 -10.86
CA GLU A 46 14.98 2.23 -11.58
C GLU A 46 16.16 2.82 -10.81
N SER A 47 15.89 3.70 -9.85
CA SER A 47 16.93 4.31 -9.03
C SER A 47 17.29 3.48 -7.80
N CYS A 48 16.71 2.28 -7.65
CA CYS A 48 16.90 1.41 -6.50
C CYS A 48 16.78 -0.05 -6.93
N ILE A 49 17.05 -0.97 -6.00
CA ILE A 49 16.90 -2.41 -6.26
C ILE A 49 15.43 -2.85 -6.27
N ASP A 50 14.52 -1.96 -5.93
CA ASP A 50 13.11 -2.29 -5.75
C ASP A 50 12.48 -2.83 -7.03
N ASN A 51 12.03 -4.07 -6.99
CA ASN A 51 11.36 -4.73 -8.10
C ASN A 51 10.42 -5.79 -7.51
N LEU A 52 9.12 -5.50 -7.53
CA LEU A 52 8.12 -6.38 -6.95
C LEU A 52 7.07 -6.80 -7.98
N ASP A 53 6.73 -8.07 -7.94
CA ASP A 53 5.54 -8.58 -8.61
C ASP A 53 4.42 -8.63 -7.59
N ILE A 54 3.29 -8.03 -7.92
CA ILE A 54 2.12 -7.95 -7.05
C ILE A 54 0.96 -8.66 -7.72
N TYR A 55 0.26 -9.47 -6.96
CA TYR A 55 -0.86 -10.30 -7.44
C TYR A 55 -2.09 -9.96 -6.61
N VAL A 56 -3.15 -9.51 -7.29
CA VAL A 56 -4.40 -9.10 -6.64
C VAL A 56 -5.54 -9.98 -7.10
N LYS A 57 -6.25 -10.58 -6.17
CA LYS A 57 -7.44 -11.37 -6.47
C LYS A 57 -8.68 -10.58 -6.09
N LEU A 58 -9.54 -10.37 -7.08
CA LEU A 58 -10.79 -9.64 -6.90
C LEU A 58 -11.98 -10.60 -6.95
N ASN A 59 -12.99 -10.33 -6.15
CA ASN A 59 -14.23 -11.11 -6.13
C ASN A 59 -15.38 -10.18 -5.84
N ASN A 60 -16.25 -9.98 -6.82
CA ASN A 60 -17.47 -9.16 -6.70
C ASN A 60 -17.20 -7.75 -6.16
N GLY A 61 -16.14 -7.10 -6.66
CA GLY A 61 -15.81 -5.74 -6.26
C GLY A 61 -15.08 -5.65 -4.93
N LEU A 62 -14.70 -6.79 -4.35
CA LEU A 62 -13.90 -6.85 -3.13
C LEU A 62 -12.50 -7.33 -3.44
N ILE A 63 -11.53 -6.83 -2.69
CA ILE A 63 -10.18 -7.38 -2.72
C ILE A 63 -10.16 -8.62 -1.84
N GLU A 64 -10.16 -9.78 -2.47
CA GLU A 64 -10.18 -11.04 -1.74
C GLU A 64 -8.80 -11.38 -1.17
N ASP A 65 -7.74 -11.10 -1.93
CA ASP A 65 -6.39 -11.40 -1.50
C ASP A 65 -5.38 -10.57 -2.29
N ILE A 66 -4.21 -10.36 -1.70
CA ILE A 66 -3.07 -9.75 -2.37
C ILE A 66 -1.82 -10.50 -1.94
N LYS A 67 -1.00 -10.87 -2.90
CA LYS A 67 0.30 -11.50 -2.67
C LYS A 67 1.38 -10.72 -3.41
N PHE A 68 2.60 -10.89 -2.97
CA PHE A 68 3.72 -10.26 -3.67
C PHE A 68 5.00 -11.06 -3.49
N ASP A 69 5.96 -10.80 -4.35
CA ASP A 69 7.32 -11.31 -4.21
C ASP A 69 8.28 -10.40 -4.97
N GLY A 70 9.55 -10.54 -4.67
CA GLY A 70 10.60 -9.78 -5.34
C GLY A 70 11.65 -9.29 -4.36
N GLU A 71 12.56 -8.47 -4.86
CA GLU A 71 13.62 -7.87 -4.08
C GLU A 71 13.40 -6.36 -3.94
N ALA A 72 13.52 -5.86 -2.73
CA ALA A 72 13.30 -4.46 -2.46
C ALA A 72 13.91 -4.06 -1.11
N CYS A 73 14.02 -2.76 -0.90
CA CYS A 73 14.58 -2.24 0.36
C CYS A 73 13.59 -2.41 1.52
N VAL A 74 14.07 -2.15 2.72
CA VAL A 74 13.27 -2.27 3.96
C VAL A 74 11.97 -1.49 3.87
N ILE A 75 12.03 -0.24 3.39
CA ILE A 75 10.84 0.62 3.31
C ILE A 75 9.83 0.05 2.30
N CYS A 76 10.30 -0.42 1.18
CA CYS A 76 9.42 -0.96 0.14
C CYS A 76 8.73 -2.24 0.59
N ILE A 77 9.47 -3.20 1.13
CA ILE A 77 8.89 -4.48 1.58
C ILE A 77 7.95 -4.28 2.76
N SER A 78 8.37 -3.50 3.75
CA SER A 78 7.54 -3.29 4.94
C SER A 78 6.25 -2.55 4.60
N SER A 79 6.32 -1.51 3.76
CA SER A 79 5.13 -0.76 3.37
C SER A 79 4.17 -1.61 2.54
N THR A 80 4.69 -2.49 1.70
CA THR A 80 3.88 -3.43 0.94
C THR A 80 3.15 -4.39 1.89
N SER A 81 3.86 -4.94 2.86
CA SER A 81 3.28 -5.83 3.86
C SER A 81 2.12 -5.18 4.61
N ILE A 82 2.33 -3.97 5.12
CA ILE A 82 1.29 -3.26 5.88
C ILE A 82 0.12 -2.89 4.99
N MET A 83 0.40 -2.40 3.78
CA MET A 83 -0.65 -2.01 2.83
C MET A 83 -1.54 -3.20 2.48
N ILE A 84 -0.96 -4.36 2.20
CA ILE A 84 -1.71 -5.56 1.88
C ILE A 84 -2.66 -5.93 3.01
N GLN A 85 -2.18 -5.91 4.24
CA GLN A 85 -3.00 -6.21 5.41
C GLN A 85 -4.18 -5.24 5.51
N LYS A 86 -3.97 -4.01 5.11
CA LYS A 86 -4.98 -2.97 5.18
C LYS A 86 -6.04 -3.11 4.11
N LEU A 87 -5.65 -3.56 2.92
CA LEU A 87 -6.53 -3.57 1.76
C LEU A 87 -7.36 -4.84 1.58
N ILE A 88 -6.89 -5.99 2.08
CA ILE A 88 -7.62 -7.25 1.96
C ILE A 88 -8.97 -7.12 2.66
N GLY A 89 -10.03 -7.53 1.98
CA GLY A 89 -11.40 -7.45 2.49
C GLY A 89 -12.12 -6.15 2.22
N LYS A 90 -11.45 -5.18 1.61
CA LYS A 90 -12.05 -3.88 1.30
C LYS A 90 -12.67 -3.88 -0.10
N THR A 91 -13.66 -3.03 -0.30
CA THR A 91 -14.16 -2.75 -1.64
C THR A 91 -13.10 -1.96 -2.41
N LEU A 92 -13.25 -1.89 -3.74
CA LEU A 92 -12.31 -1.12 -4.56
C LEU A 92 -12.31 0.36 -4.16
N GLU A 93 -13.49 0.90 -3.86
CA GLU A 93 -13.63 2.31 -3.46
C GLU A 93 -12.98 2.58 -2.11
N GLU A 94 -13.18 1.68 -1.14
CA GLU A 94 -12.55 1.79 0.18
C GLU A 94 -11.03 1.70 0.07
N ALA A 95 -10.55 0.75 -0.73
CA ALA A 95 -9.12 0.57 -0.95
C ALA A 95 -8.50 1.80 -1.61
N LYS A 96 -9.19 2.37 -2.61
CA LYS A 96 -8.70 3.58 -3.27
C LYS A 96 -8.61 4.74 -2.28
N LYS A 97 -9.58 4.88 -1.39
CA LYS A 97 -9.57 5.92 -0.38
C LYS A 97 -8.37 5.77 0.57
N ILE A 98 -8.07 4.55 0.97
CA ILE A 98 -6.91 4.27 1.83
C ILE A 98 -5.62 4.65 1.11
N ILE A 99 -5.46 4.22 -0.14
CA ILE A 99 -4.27 4.51 -0.93
C ILE A 99 -4.13 6.02 -1.17
N ASP A 100 -5.21 6.70 -1.52
CA ASP A 100 -5.18 8.14 -1.76
C ASP A 100 -4.71 8.89 -0.52
N ASN A 101 -5.21 8.52 0.67
CA ASN A 101 -4.78 9.16 1.92
C ASN A 101 -3.33 8.84 2.25
N TYR A 102 -2.88 7.62 1.97
CA TYR A 102 -1.49 7.26 2.16
C TYR A 102 -0.57 8.09 1.26
N LEU A 103 -0.94 8.26 0.00
CA LEU A 103 -0.16 9.08 -0.93
C LEU A 103 -0.14 10.54 -0.52
N LEU A 104 -1.28 11.06 -0.01
CA LEU A 104 -1.34 12.42 0.51
C LEU A 104 -0.38 12.60 1.69
N MET A 105 -0.32 11.62 2.60
CA MET A 105 0.61 11.66 3.73
C MET A 105 2.06 11.73 3.24
N ILE A 106 2.43 10.88 2.27
CA ILE A 106 3.80 10.85 1.75
C ILE A 106 4.15 12.17 1.06
N GLU A 107 3.18 12.82 0.42
CA GLU A 107 3.38 14.11 -0.27
C GLU A 107 3.22 15.31 0.67
N GLU A 108 3.11 15.10 1.97
CA GLU A 108 2.98 16.13 3.01
C GLU A 108 1.75 17.02 2.82
N LYS A 109 0.67 16.43 2.32
CA LYS A 109 -0.63 17.11 2.18
C LYS A 109 -1.57 16.67 3.28
N GLU A 110 -2.69 17.38 3.44
CA GLU A 110 -3.69 16.98 4.43
C GLU A 110 -4.26 15.60 4.10
N TYR A 111 -4.40 14.76 5.11
CA TYR A 111 -4.89 13.41 4.96
C TYR A 111 -5.61 12.97 6.24
N ASP A 112 -6.40 11.90 6.13
CA ASP A 112 -7.11 11.32 7.25
C ASP A 112 -6.26 10.20 7.86
N CYS A 113 -5.61 10.46 8.98
CA CYS A 113 -4.72 9.49 9.61
C CYS A 113 -5.47 8.31 10.22
N ASP A 114 -6.73 8.49 10.59
CA ASP A 114 -7.53 7.38 11.17
C ASP A 114 -7.73 6.26 10.17
N ILE A 115 -7.87 6.61 8.89
CA ILE A 115 -8.03 5.62 7.83
C ILE A 115 -6.77 4.78 7.66
N LEU A 116 -5.61 5.35 7.92
CA LEU A 116 -4.32 4.71 7.63
C LEU A 116 -3.84 3.74 8.71
N GLU A 117 -4.25 3.93 9.96
CA GLU A 117 -3.83 3.10 11.08
C GLU A 117 -2.30 2.88 11.09
N GLU A 118 -1.82 1.64 10.94
CA GLU A 118 -0.38 1.36 10.97
C GLU A 118 0.41 2.01 9.85
N LEU A 119 -0.23 2.34 8.72
CA LEU A 119 0.47 3.02 7.63
C LEU A 119 1.05 4.36 8.05
N ASN A 120 0.57 4.93 9.16
CA ASN A 120 1.12 6.17 9.70
C ASN A 120 2.58 6.05 10.13
N VAL A 121 3.13 4.83 10.25
CA VAL A 121 4.55 4.64 10.58
C VAL A 121 5.47 5.30 9.52
N TYR A 122 4.95 5.54 8.32
CA TYR A 122 5.72 6.17 7.24
C TYR A 122 5.53 7.69 7.18
N SER A 123 4.91 8.30 8.18
CA SER A 123 4.67 9.75 8.20
C SER A 123 5.94 10.59 8.07
N ASN A 124 7.07 10.09 8.57
CA ASN A 124 8.35 10.81 8.47
C ASN A 124 9.11 10.50 7.18
N THR A 125 8.64 9.54 6.40
CA THR A 125 9.29 9.14 5.15
C THR A 125 9.22 10.24 4.11
N SER A 126 8.21 11.08 4.16
CA SER A 126 8.04 12.23 3.28
C SER A 126 9.21 13.21 3.35
N LYS A 127 9.94 13.21 4.46
CA LYS A 127 11.10 14.08 4.66
C LYS A 127 12.38 13.52 4.03
N GLN A 128 12.31 12.34 3.46
CA GLN A 128 13.44 11.68 2.81
C GLN A 128 13.09 11.41 1.34
N PRO A 129 13.41 12.34 0.44
CA PRO A 129 12.99 12.24 -0.97
C PRO A 129 13.33 10.91 -1.64
N SER A 130 14.49 10.34 -1.34
CA SER A 130 14.89 9.05 -1.92
C SER A 130 14.03 7.89 -1.45
N ARG A 131 13.31 8.04 -0.33
CA ARG A 131 12.47 6.98 0.23
C ARG A 131 11.01 7.09 -0.19
N LYS A 132 10.58 8.23 -0.71
CA LYS A 132 9.20 8.40 -1.15
C LYS A 132 8.80 7.37 -2.22
N LYS A 133 9.66 7.14 -3.19
CA LYS A 133 9.39 6.14 -4.22
C LYS A 133 9.31 4.73 -3.65
N CYS A 134 10.21 4.40 -2.74
CA CYS A 134 10.19 3.09 -2.09
C CYS A 134 8.90 2.88 -1.30
N ALA A 135 8.47 3.90 -0.57
CA ALA A 135 7.27 3.81 0.26
C ALA A 135 5.97 3.72 -0.55
N THR A 136 5.97 4.16 -1.80
CA THR A 136 4.75 4.22 -2.61
C THR A 136 4.73 3.28 -3.80
N LEU A 137 5.79 2.51 -4.00
CA LEU A 137 5.92 1.66 -5.18
C LEU A 137 4.76 0.67 -5.32
N SER A 138 4.52 -0.13 -4.30
CA SER A 138 3.46 -1.14 -4.32
C SER A 138 2.07 -0.51 -4.32
N SER A 139 1.85 0.55 -3.54
CA SER A 139 0.55 1.20 -3.49
C SER A 139 0.16 1.79 -4.83
N ARG A 140 1.11 2.34 -5.59
CA ARG A 140 0.82 2.85 -6.94
C ARG A 140 0.49 1.71 -7.90
N GLY A 141 1.16 0.57 -7.78
CA GLY A 141 0.84 -0.61 -8.58
C GLY A 141 -0.55 -1.13 -8.29
N ILE A 142 -0.89 -1.26 -7.03
CA ILE A 142 -2.22 -1.72 -6.61
C ILE A 142 -3.28 -0.72 -7.04
N GLU A 143 -3.01 0.57 -6.90
CA GLU A 143 -3.93 1.64 -7.34
C GLU A 143 -4.28 1.49 -8.81
N LYS A 144 -3.30 1.20 -9.65
CA LYS A 144 -3.54 1.01 -11.07
C LYS A 144 -4.52 -0.15 -11.33
N ILE A 145 -4.33 -1.26 -10.66
CA ILE A 145 -5.25 -2.39 -10.77
C ILE A 145 -6.66 -1.99 -10.35
N ILE A 146 -6.78 -1.28 -9.23
CA ILE A 146 -8.06 -0.82 -8.71
C ILE A 146 -8.75 0.11 -9.69
N GLU A 147 -8.04 1.11 -10.21
CA GLU A 147 -8.61 2.08 -11.15
C GLU A 147 -9.07 1.41 -12.44
N ASP A 148 -8.28 0.49 -12.98
CA ASP A 148 -8.63 -0.23 -14.20
C ASP A 148 -9.92 -1.04 -13.98
N ASN A 149 -10.10 -1.63 -12.81
CA ASN A 149 -11.27 -2.44 -12.51
C ASN A 149 -12.51 -1.61 -12.18
N ILE A 150 -12.34 -0.45 -11.57
CA ILE A 150 -13.45 0.50 -11.40
C ILE A 150 -13.98 0.95 -12.75
N LYS A 151 -13.10 1.24 -13.71
CA LYS A 151 -13.49 1.62 -15.08
C LYS A 151 -14.27 0.50 -15.77
N ILE A 152 -13.83 -0.74 -15.62
CA ILE A 152 -14.51 -1.90 -16.21
C ILE A 152 -15.92 -2.01 -15.64
N ASP A 153 -16.08 -1.89 -14.33
CA ASP A 153 -17.38 -1.98 -13.68
C ASP A 153 -18.33 -0.86 -14.14
N ARG A 154 -17.83 0.37 -14.27
CA ARG A 154 -18.61 1.50 -14.77
C ARG A 154 -19.05 1.26 -16.20
N ASN A 155 -18.19 0.73 -17.04
CA ASN A 155 -18.53 0.43 -18.43
C ASN A 155 -19.61 -0.64 -18.53
N LYS A 156 -19.59 -1.64 -17.64
CA LYS A 156 -20.64 -2.65 -17.58
C LYS A 156 -21.98 -2.06 -17.19
N LEU A 157 -21.99 -1.12 -16.26
CA LEU A 157 -23.23 -0.47 -15.82
C LEU A 157 -23.83 0.44 -16.89
N ASN A 158 -23.02 0.95 -17.82
CA ASN A 158 -23.47 1.85 -18.87
C ASN A 158 -23.91 1.13 -20.15
N LYS A 159 -23.93 -0.18 -20.12
CA LYS A 159 -24.45 -1.00 -21.23
C LYS A 159 -25.87 -1.48 -20.90
#